data_1dd76e707bac85c925fefd99028c5796
#
_entry.id   1dd76e707bac85c925fefd99028c5796
#
_cell.length_a   1.000
_cell.length_b   1.000
_cell.length_c   1.000
_cell.angle_alpha   90.00
_cell.angle_beta   90.00
_cell.angle_gamma   90.00
#
_symmetry.space_group_name_H-M   'P 1'
#
loop_
_entity.id
_entity.type
_entity.pdbx_description
1 polymer ?
#
loop_
_entity_poly.entity_id
_entity_poly.type
_entity_poly.pdbx_seq_one_letter_code
_entity_poly.pdbx_strand_id
1 'polypeptide(L)'
;MHDVVFLFDVDNTLLDNDQVQRDLSNHLASEFGQAARDRYWSLFEELRATLGYADHLGTLQRYRLEDLHNPKVLGIANWLVDYPFADRLYPHAIDVVHHVQSWGPAVILSDGDAAFQPRKVCRSGLWEAFSNNVLIYIHKEQALDDVERLYPARRYVMVDDKLRILESLKQQWQARVTT
;
A
#
# COMPACT_ATOMS: atom_id res chain seq x y z
N MET A 1 24.08 5.93 11.90
CA MET A 1 23.13 5.16 12.74
C MET A 1 22.24 6.15 13.46
N HIS A 2 20.94 6.04 13.30
CA HIS A 2 19.92 6.91 13.93
C HIS A 2 19.60 6.43 15.35
N ASP A 3 19.11 7.32 16.21
CA ASP A 3 18.59 6.90 17.52
C ASP A 3 17.23 6.21 17.36
N VAL A 4 16.37 6.75 16.50
CA VAL A 4 15.06 6.18 16.16
C VAL A 4 14.77 6.35 14.68
N VAL A 5 14.08 5.35 14.09
CA VAL A 5 13.48 5.42 12.74
C VAL A 5 12.00 5.06 12.86
N PHE A 6 11.15 5.85 12.23
CA PHE A 6 9.70 5.65 12.19
C PHE A 6 9.31 5.00 10.87
N LEU A 7 8.67 3.84 10.95
CA LEU A 7 8.21 3.06 9.82
C LEU A 7 6.68 3.14 9.76
N PHE A 8 6.14 3.46 8.62
CA PHE A 8 4.70 3.58 8.42
C PHE A 8 4.22 2.69 7.28
N ASP A 9 3.21 1.89 7.56
CA ASP A 9 2.39 1.33 6.48
C ASP A 9 1.55 2.43 5.82
N VAL A 10 1.00 2.14 4.64
CA VAL A 10 0.18 3.08 3.86
C VAL A 10 -1.29 2.74 3.95
N ASP A 11 -1.66 1.52 3.52
CA ASP A 11 -3.04 1.11 3.32
C ASP A 11 -3.75 0.88 4.65
N ASN A 12 -4.83 1.63 4.90
CA ASN A 12 -5.58 1.65 6.16
C ASN A 12 -4.77 2.12 7.39
N THR A 13 -3.57 2.68 7.15
CA THR A 13 -2.74 3.32 8.19
C THR A 13 -2.65 4.83 7.96
N LEU A 14 -2.19 5.27 6.80
CA LEU A 14 -2.14 6.68 6.39
C LEU A 14 -3.25 7.04 5.39
N LEU A 15 -3.76 6.07 4.66
CA LEU A 15 -4.73 6.21 3.57
C LEU A 15 -5.86 5.20 3.72
N ASP A 16 -7.12 5.66 3.61
CA ASP A 16 -8.35 4.82 3.62
C ASP A 16 -8.43 3.98 2.34
N ASN A 17 -7.71 2.86 2.34
CA ASN A 17 -7.70 1.93 1.22
C ASN A 17 -9.02 1.18 1.05
N ASP A 18 -9.78 1.01 2.12
CA ASP A 18 -11.13 0.43 2.06
C ASP A 18 -12.07 1.32 1.25
N GLN A 19 -11.95 2.65 1.37
CA GLN A 19 -12.73 3.56 0.53
C GLN A 19 -12.29 3.49 -0.93
N VAL A 20 -10.98 3.36 -1.22
CA VAL A 20 -10.49 3.14 -2.60
C VAL A 20 -11.11 1.88 -3.20
N GLN A 21 -11.18 0.78 -2.45
CA GLN A 21 -11.80 -0.47 -2.91
C GLN A 21 -13.31 -0.33 -3.12
N ARG A 22 -14.02 0.39 -2.24
CA ARG A 22 -15.44 0.69 -2.42
C ARG A 22 -15.69 1.51 -3.69
N ASP A 23 -14.87 2.53 -3.92
CA ASP A 23 -15.00 3.39 -5.11
C ASP A 23 -14.71 2.62 -6.40
N LEU A 24 -13.68 1.75 -6.39
CA LEU A 24 -13.41 0.83 -7.51
C LEU A 24 -14.58 -0.11 -7.75
N SER A 25 -15.14 -0.69 -6.68
CA SER A 25 -16.28 -1.60 -6.77
C SER A 25 -17.51 -0.91 -7.42
N ASN A 26 -17.78 0.32 -6.99
CA ASN A 26 -18.87 1.13 -7.55
C ASN A 26 -18.60 1.49 -9.01
N HIS A 27 -17.38 1.87 -9.35
CA HIS A 27 -16.99 2.21 -10.72
C HIS A 27 -17.12 0.98 -11.65
N LEU A 28 -16.65 -0.19 -11.22
CA LEU A 28 -16.82 -1.44 -11.96
C LEU A 28 -18.31 -1.77 -12.17
N ALA A 29 -19.13 -1.64 -11.13
CA ALA A 29 -20.57 -1.91 -11.23
C ALA A 29 -21.29 -0.94 -12.20
N SER A 30 -20.89 0.34 -12.21
CA SER A 30 -21.48 1.35 -13.10
C SER A 30 -21.08 1.15 -14.57
N GLU A 31 -19.82 0.78 -14.84
CA GLU A 31 -19.30 0.63 -16.21
C GLU A 31 -19.64 -0.72 -16.86
N PHE A 32 -19.68 -1.80 -16.07
CA PHE A 32 -19.79 -3.17 -16.59
C PHE A 32 -20.95 -3.96 -15.99
N GLY A 33 -21.60 -3.44 -14.93
CA GLY A 33 -22.65 -4.14 -14.19
C GLY A 33 -22.14 -5.01 -13.05
N GLN A 34 -23.09 -5.49 -12.23
CA GLN A 34 -22.80 -6.21 -10.99
C GLN A 34 -22.03 -7.52 -11.22
N ALA A 35 -22.41 -8.31 -12.24
CA ALA A 35 -21.77 -9.59 -12.53
C ALA A 35 -20.28 -9.40 -12.87
N ALA A 36 -19.93 -8.36 -13.61
CA ALA A 36 -18.55 -8.04 -13.97
C ALA A 36 -17.74 -7.59 -12.77
N ARG A 37 -18.32 -6.75 -11.89
CA ARG A 37 -17.73 -6.36 -10.61
C ARG A 37 -17.42 -7.60 -9.75
N ASP A 38 -18.39 -8.50 -9.61
CA ASP A 38 -18.22 -9.71 -8.78
C ASP A 38 -17.15 -10.64 -9.37
N ARG A 39 -17.09 -10.75 -10.72
CA ARG A 39 -16.03 -11.51 -11.38
C ARG A 39 -14.65 -10.90 -11.17
N TYR A 40 -14.52 -9.56 -11.23
CA TYR A 40 -13.27 -8.88 -10.92
C TYR A 40 -12.78 -9.21 -9.52
N TRP A 41 -13.64 -9.12 -8.50
CA TRP A 41 -13.26 -9.43 -7.12
C TRP A 41 -12.93 -10.90 -6.90
N SER A 42 -13.61 -11.83 -7.59
CA SER A 42 -13.23 -13.25 -7.58
C SER A 42 -11.80 -13.46 -8.10
N LEU A 43 -11.47 -12.86 -9.25
CA LEU A 43 -10.12 -12.92 -9.82
C LEU A 43 -9.08 -12.25 -8.92
N PHE A 44 -9.45 -11.15 -8.26
CA PHE A 44 -8.57 -10.46 -7.31
C PHE A 44 -8.20 -11.37 -6.13
N GLU A 45 -9.17 -12.04 -5.52
CA GLU A 45 -8.91 -12.94 -4.40
C GLU A 45 -8.14 -14.20 -4.83
N GLU A 46 -8.44 -14.76 -6.00
CA GLU A 46 -7.68 -15.88 -6.58
C GLU A 46 -6.21 -15.49 -6.79
N LEU A 47 -5.97 -14.30 -7.34
CA LEU A 47 -4.62 -13.81 -7.60
C LEU A 47 -3.88 -13.50 -6.30
N ARG A 48 -4.56 -12.84 -5.36
CA ARG A 48 -4.04 -12.53 -4.03
C ARG A 48 -3.63 -13.78 -3.25
N ALA A 49 -4.44 -14.84 -3.30
CA ALA A 49 -4.13 -16.12 -2.69
C ALA A 49 -2.89 -16.79 -3.30
N THR A 50 -2.65 -16.57 -4.60
CA THR A 50 -1.50 -17.13 -5.32
C THR A 50 -0.21 -16.33 -5.10
N LEU A 51 -0.32 -15.00 -5.14
CA LEU A 51 0.84 -14.08 -5.09
C LEU A 51 1.22 -13.68 -3.65
N GLY A 52 0.27 -13.73 -2.71
CA GLY A 52 0.46 -13.28 -1.34
C GLY A 52 0.30 -11.77 -1.13
N TYR A 53 0.04 -11.00 -2.17
CA TYR A 53 -0.21 -9.56 -2.12
C TYR A 53 -1.35 -9.13 -3.05
N ALA A 54 -1.84 -7.89 -2.88
CA ALA A 54 -2.90 -7.31 -3.68
C ALA A 54 -2.33 -6.79 -5.02
N ASP A 55 -2.81 -7.33 -6.15
CA ASP A 55 -2.42 -6.91 -7.49
C ASP A 55 -3.65 -6.52 -8.32
N HIS A 56 -4.04 -5.27 -8.25
CA HIS A 56 -5.19 -4.73 -8.99
C HIS A 56 -4.96 -4.69 -10.50
N LEU A 57 -3.75 -4.36 -10.95
CA LEU A 57 -3.42 -4.28 -12.37
C LEU A 57 -3.31 -5.67 -12.99
N GLY A 58 -2.71 -6.64 -12.28
CA GLY A 58 -2.70 -8.03 -12.69
C GLY A 58 -4.10 -8.65 -12.74
N THR A 59 -4.98 -8.27 -11.80
CA THR A 59 -6.39 -8.65 -11.82
C THR A 59 -7.11 -8.15 -13.07
N LEU A 60 -6.91 -6.87 -13.43
CA LEU A 60 -7.46 -6.31 -14.68
C LEU A 60 -6.93 -7.03 -15.92
N GLN A 61 -5.65 -7.40 -15.91
CA GLN A 61 -5.08 -8.15 -17.03
C GLN A 61 -5.70 -9.54 -17.15
N ARG A 62 -5.96 -10.24 -16.04
CA ARG A 62 -6.70 -11.52 -16.04
C ARG A 62 -8.14 -11.33 -16.50
N TYR A 63 -8.83 -10.32 -15.99
CA TYR A 63 -10.19 -9.99 -16.40
C TYR A 63 -10.26 -9.71 -17.91
N ARG A 64 -9.29 -8.96 -18.46
CA ARG A 64 -9.20 -8.69 -19.89
C ARG A 64 -9.07 -9.94 -20.74
N LEU A 65 -8.41 -11.00 -20.25
CA LEU A 65 -8.28 -12.26 -21.00
C LEU A 65 -9.60 -13.00 -21.20
N GLU A 66 -10.62 -12.70 -20.39
CA GLU A 66 -11.98 -13.26 -20.54
C GLU A 66 -12.80 -12.53 -21.62
N ASP A 67 -12.46 -11.25 -21.91
CA ASP A 67 -13.10 -10.45 -22.96
C ASP A 67 -12.07 -9.50 -23.61
N LEU A 68 -11.29 -10.08 -24.54
CA LEU A 68 -10.19 -9.36 -25.22
C LEU A 68 -10.65 -8.19 -26.10
N HIS A 69 -11.94 -8.15 -26.45
CA HIS A 69 -12.50 -7.14 -27.34
C HIS A 69 -13.17 -6.00 -26.60
N ASN A 70 -13.14 -6.00 -25.26
CA ASN A 70 -13.77 -4.96 -24.46
C ASN A 70 -12.80 -3.79 -24.18
N PRO A 71 -12.92 -2.67 -24.91
CA PRO A 71 -11.99 -1.53 -24.74
C PRO A 71 -12.17 -0.82 -23.40
N LYS A 72 -13.32 -0.99 -22.73
CA LYS A 72 -13.60 -0.32 -21.43
C LYS A 72 -12.64 -0.77 -20.34
N VAL A 73 -12.07 -1.98 -20.41
CA VAL A 73 -11.11 -2.49 -19.42
C VAL A 73 -9.88 -1.57 -19.31
N LEU A 74 -9.44 -0.97 -20.43
CA LEU A 74 -8.34 0.00 -20.43
C LEU A 74 -8.71 1.28 -19.68
N GLY A 75 -9.99 1.66 -19.70
CA GLY A 75 -10.52 2.79 -18.94
C GLY A 75 -10.42 2.54 -17.42
N ILE A 76 -10.68 1.32 -16.95
CA ILE A 76 -10.53 0.96 -15.53
C ILE A 76 -9.05 1.04 -15.09
N ALA A 77 -8.12 0.59 -15.93
CA ALA A 77 -6.70 0.70 -15.62
C ALA A 77 -6.30 2.19 -15.43
N ASN A 78 -6.71 3.06 -16.35
CA ASN A 78 -6.46 4.50 -16.24
C ASN A 78 -7.13 5.08 -14.99
N TRP A 79 -8.40 4.72 -14.72
CA TRP A 79 -9.11 5.17 -13.52
C TRP A 79 -8.35 4.78 -12.24
N LEU A 80 -7.84 3.55 -12.14
CA LEU A 80 -7.04 3.09 -11.01
C LEU A 80 -5.75 3.90 -10.83
N VAL A 81 -4.95 4.05 -11.90
CA VAL A 81 -3.64 4.72 -11.79
C VAL A 81 -3.78 6.24 -11.62
N ASP A 82 -4.92 6.81 -12.01
CA ASP A 82 -5.21 8.24 -11.89
C ASP A 82 -6.17 8.60 -10.75
N TYR A 83 -6.55 7.60 -9.93
CA TYR A 83 -7.41 7.80 -8.78
C TYR A 83 -6.88 8.92 -7.85
N PRO A 84 -7.77 9.77 -7.27
CA PRO A 84 -7.36 10.90 -6.42
C PRO A 84 -7.00 10.43 -5.00
N PHE A 85 -5.89 9.73 -4.87
CA PHE A 85 -5.46 9.13 -3.59
C PHE A 85 -5.24 10.17 -2.48
N ALA A 86 -4.91 11.42 -2.82
CA ALA A 86 -4.75 12.49 -1.84
C ALA A 86 -6.06 12.74 -1.04
N ASP A 87 -7.23 12.56 -1.68
CA ASP A 87 -8.54 12.73 -1.03
C ASP A 87 -8.88 11.58 -0.07
N ARG A 88 -8.02 10.58 0.01
CA ARG A 88 -8.20 9.37 0.84
C ARG A 88 -7.21 9.30 2.00
N LEU A 89 -6.35 10.29 2.16
CA LEU A 89 -5.52 10.37 3.36
C LEU A 89 -6.39 10.55 4.61
N TYR A 90 -6.03 9.85 5.67
CA TYR A 90 -6.66 10.10 6.96
C TYR A 90 -6.34 11.52 7.45
N PRO A 91 -7.25 12.16 8.20
CA PRO A 91 -6.99 13.47 8.78
C PRO A 91 -5.67 13.49 9.56
N HIS A 92 -4.86 14.50 9.31
CA HIS A 92 -3.55 14.71 9.96
C HIS A 92 -2.46 13.66 9.64
N ALA A 93 -2.65 12.77 8.66
CA ALA A 93 -1.63 11.79 8.29
C ALA A 93 -0.28 12.44 7.97
N ILE A 94 -0.28 13.48 7.15
CA ILE A 94 0.95 14.23 6.79
C ILE A 94 1.50 15.01 7.98
N ASP A 95 0.65 15.59 8.83
CA ASP A 95 1.08 16.34 10.02
C ASP A 95 1.85 15.44 11.00
N VAL A 96 1.37 14.20 11.19
CA VAL A 96 2.07 13.19 12.03
C VAL A 96 3.43 12.85 11.45
N VAL A 97 3.53 12.66 10.14
CA VAL A 97 4.80 12.37 9.46
C VAL A 97 5.80 13.51 9.69
N HIS A 98 5.40 14.76 9.43
CA HIS A 98 6.26 15.92 9.67
C HIS A 98 6.66 16.05 11.13
N HIS A 99 5.75 15.75 12.07
CA HIS A 99 6.03 15.81 13.49
C HIS A 99 7.12 14.83 13.91
N VAL A 100 7.02 13.55 13.51
CA VAL A 100 8.00 12.53 13.91
C VAL A 100 9.35 12.71 13.23
N GLN A 101 9.39 13.37 12.06
CA GLN A 101 10.64 13.71 11.37
C GLN A 101 11.56 14.62 12.20
N SER A 102 11.02 15.36 13.18
CA SER A 102 11.83 16.13 14.12
C SER A 102 12.66 15.25 15.08
N TRP A 103 12.30 13.97 15.23
CA TRP A 103 12.98 13.02 16.12
C TRP A 103 13.85 12.01 15.37
N GLY A 104 13.54 11.73 14.10
CA GLY A 104 14.30 10.78 13.28
C GLY A 104 13.66 10.59 11.91
N PRO A 105 14.30 9.84 11.02
CA PRO A 105 13.74 9.57 9.71
C PRO A 105 12.37 8.89 9.80
N ALA A 106 11.42 9.38 9.00
CA ALA A 106 10.17 8.69 8.71
C ALA A 106 10.31 7.98 7.36
N VAL A 107 9.90 6.73 7.29
CA VAL A 107 10.06 5.84 6.14
C VAL A 107 8.74 5.11 5.88
N ILE A 108 8.27 5.10 4.66
CA ILE A 108 7.20 4.18 4.25
C ILE A 108 7.77 2.76 4.18
N LEU A 109 7.11 1.82 4.83
CA LEU A 109 7.38 0.39 4.74
C LEU A 109 6.06 -0.33 4.42
N SER A 110 5.83 -0.61 3.14
CA SER A 110 4.55 -1.10 2.64
C SER A 110 4.69 -2.38 1.83
N ASP A 111 3.64 -3.21 1.83
CA ASP A 111 3.48 -4.29 0.87
C ASP A 111 2.81 -3.77 -0.40
N GLY A 112 3.22 -4.30 -1.57
CA GLY A 112 2.56 -3.96 -2.81
C GLY A 112 3.34 -4.37 -4.05
N ASP A 113 2.69 -4.20 -5.20
CA ASP A 113 3.31 -4.42 -6.50
C ASP A 113 4.23 -3.25 -6.91
N ALA A 114 5.03 -3.48 -7.95
CA ALA A 114 6.04 -2.52 -8.43
C ALA A 114 5.48 -1.31 -9.20
N ALA A 115 4.19 -1.27 -9.51
CA ALA A 115 3.58 -0.23 -10.34
C ALA A 115 2.48 0.55 -9.61
N PHE A 116 1.48 -0.13 -9.07
CA PHE A 116 0.31 0.50 -8.49
C PHE A 116 0.59 1.09 -7.10
N GLN A 117 1.32 0.37 -6.23
CA GLN A 117 1.63 0.88 -4.89
C GLN A 117 2.53 2.12 -4.92
N PRO A 118 3.65 2.18 -5.69
CA PRO A 118 4.41 3.43 -5.86
C PRO A 118 3.57 4.56 -6.44
N ARG A 119 2.69 4.27 -7.40
CA ARG A 119 1.78 5.27 -7.99
C ARG A 119 0.83 5.85 -6.96
N LYS A 120 0.23 5.00 -6.10
CA LYS A 120 -0.62 5.40 -4.98
C LYS A 120 0.14 6.34 -4.04
N VAL A 121 1.34 5.96 -3.61
CA VAL A 121 2.18 6.76 -2.71
C VAL A 121 2.54 8.12 -3.34
N CYS A 122 2.90 8.16 -4.63
CA CYS A 122 3.16 9.41 -5.33
C CYS A 122 1.92 10.30 -5.38
N ARG A 123 0.79 9.76 -5.86
CA ARG A 123 -0.42 10.56 -6.08
C ARG A 123 -1.14 10.97 -4.80
N SER A 124 -0.84 10.34 -3.69
CA SER A 124 -1.34 10.78 -2.37
C SER A 124 -0.53 11.94 -1.76
N GLY A 125 0.64 12.29 -2.33
CA GLY A 125 1.57 13.26 -1.74
C GLY A 125 2.46 12.68 -0.63
N LEU A 126 2.28 11.40 -0.30
CA LEU A 126 3.10 10.73 0.72
C LEU A 126 4.57 10.60 0.30
N TRP A 127 4.84 10.45 -1.01
CA TRP A 127 6.22 10.34 -1.49
C TRP A 127 7.07 11.52 -1.09
N GLU A 128 6.56 12.73 -1.30
CA GLU A 128 7.21 14.00 -0.93
C GLU A 128 7.22 14.19 0.59
N ALA A 129 6.11 13.89 1.28
CA ALA A 129 6.00 14.03 2.72
C ALA A 129 7.05 13.18 3.46
N PHE A 130 7.38 11.99 2.94
CA PHE A 130 8.43 11.13 3.48
C PHE A 130 9.84 11.45 2.93
N SER A 131 10.02 12.56 2.21
CA SER A 131 11.32 12.96 1.63
C SER A 131 11.95 11.87 0.76
N ASN A 132 11.14 11.15 0.00
CA ASN A 132 11.47 9.99 -0.85
C ASN A 132 11.95 8.73 -0.07
N ASN A 133 11.78 8.67 1.24
CA ASN A 133 12.08 7.47 2.03
C ASN A 133 10.94 6.46 1.88
N VAL A 134 10.91 5.72 0.79
CA VAL A 134 9.83 4.78 0.45
C VAL A 134 10.41 3.41 0.16
N LEU A 135 9.97 2.42 0.93
CA LEU A 135 10.29 1.01 0.77
C LEU A 135 8.99 0.24 0.51
N ILE A 136 8.92 -0.43 -0.63
CA ILE A 136 7.78 -1.27 -1.03
C ILE A 136 8.31 -2.67 -1.33
N TYR A 137 7.77 -3.67 -0.64
CA TYR A 137 8.13 -5.07 -0.77
C TYR A 137 6.89 -5.93 -1.06
N ILE A 138 7.09 -7.18 -1.45
CA ILE A 138 5.99 -8.16 -1.55
C ILE A 138 5.58 -8.61 -0.14
N HIS A 139 6.57 -8.83 0.74
CA HIS A 139 6.41 -9.21 2.14
C HIS A 139 7.38 -8.39 2.99
N LYS A 140 6.94 -7.24 3.47
CA LYS A 140 7.79 -6.29 4.22
C LYS A 140 8.37 -6.88 5.50
N GLU A 141 7.65 -7.80 6.14
CA GLU A 141 8.14 -8.50 7.33
C GLU A 141 9.32 -9.44 7.07
N GLN A 142 9.58 -9.77 5.81
CA GLN A 142 10.73 -10.59 5.39
C GLN A 142 11.92 -9.74 4.92
N ALA A 143 11.77 -8.41 4.84
CA ALA A 143 12.76 -7.48 4.32
C ALA A 143 13.43 -6.64 5.43
N LEU A 144 13.35 -7.05 6.69
CA LEU A 144 13.83 -6.26 7.83
C LEU A 144 15.34 -6.05 7.83
N ASP A 145 16.12 -7.01 7.31
CA ASP A 145 17.57 -6.85 7.14
C ASP A 145 17.90 -5.73 6.15
N ASP A 146 17.09 -5.58 5.11
CA ASP A 146 17.22 -4.50 4.13
C ASP A 146 16.87 -3.14 4.75
N VAL A 147 15.82 -3.10 5.57
CA VAL A 147 15.46 -1.91 6.34
C VAL A 147 16.59 -1.49 7.27
N GLU A 148 17.20 -2.44 8.01
CA GLU A 148 18.33 -2.15 8.90
C GLU A 148 19.57 -1.66 8.13
N ARG A 149 19.82 -2.21 6.96
CA ARG A 149 20.93 -1.81 6.10
C ARG A 149 20.76 -0.38 5.56
N LEU A 150 19.53 -0.02 5.13
CA LEU A 150 19.22 1.28 4.54
C LEU A 150 19.02 2.37 5.60
N TYR A 151 18.40 2.02 6.72
CA TYR A 151 18.07 2.93 7.82
C TYR A 151 18.56 2.36 9.17
N PRO A 152 19.88 2.25 9.39
CA PRO A 152 20.42 1.67 10.62
C PRO A 152 20.06 2.52 11.84
N ALA A 153 19.37 1.93 12.81
CA ALA A 153 18.89 2.61 14.01
C ALA A 153 19.04 1.79 15.29
N ARG A 154 19.10 2.49 16.43
CA ARG A 154 19.03 1.84 17.75
C ARG A 154 17.63 1.31 18.05
N ARG A 155 16.60 2.04 17.62
CA ARG A 155 15.19 1.70 17.83
C ARG A 155 14.38 1.97 16.55
N TYR A 156 13.32 1.21 16.40
CA TYR A 156 12.32 1.42 15.36
C TYR A 156 10.95 1.63 16.00
N VAL A 157 10.12 2.44 15.37
CA VAL A 157 8.69 2.56 15.68
C VAL A 157 7.95 2.14 14.44
N MET A 158 7.07 1.13 14.53
CA MET A 158 6.23 0.69 13.41
C MET A 158 4.78 1.02 13.68
N VAL A 159 4.15 1.68 12.71
CA VAL A 159 2.71 1.96 12.67
C VAL A 159 2.10 1.19 11.50
N ASP A 160 1.18 0.27 11.80
CA ASP A 160 0.57 -0.62 10.82
C ASP A 160 -0.82 -1.05 11.32
N ASP A 161 -1.78 -1.22 10.42
CA ASP A 161 -3.14 -1.71 10.75
C ASP A 161 -3.20 -3.22 10.98
N LYS A 162 -2.17 -3.98 10.53
CA LYS A 162 -2.16 -5.44 10.54
C LYS A 162 -1.38 -5.99 11.75
N LEU A 163 -2.10 -6.50 12.74
CA LEU A 163 -1.50 -7.11 13.94
C LEU A 163 -0.43 -8.15 13.60
N ARG A 164 -0.65 -9.01 12.58
CA ARG A 164 0.33 -10.03 12.17
C ARG A 164 1.70 -9.44 11.77
N ILE A 165 1.70 -8.26 11.15
CA ILE A 165 2.93 -7.55 10.78
C ILE A 165 3.64 -7.04 12.03
N LEU A 166 2.90 -6.37 12.92
CA LEU A 166 3.43 -5.86 14.19
C LEU A 166 4.02 -6.98 15.04
N GLU A 167 3.34 -8.13 15.12
CA GLU A 167 3.83 -9.32 15.82
C GLU A 167 5.10 -9.88 15.20
N SER A 168 5.16 -9.98 13.86
CA SER A 168 6.35 -10.48 13.15
C SER A 168 7.57 -9.58 13.40
N LEU A 169 7.40 -8.25 13.30
CA LEU A 169 8.47 -7.29 13.61
C LEU A 169 8.89 -7.40 15.08
N LYS A 170 7.93 -7.57 15.98
CA LYS A 170 8.20 -7.72 17.42
C LYS A 170 9.00 -8.99 17.73
N GLN A 171 8.71 -10.09 17.04
CA GLN A 171 9.48 -11.34 17.17
C GLN A 171 10.93 -11.19 16.72
N GLN A 172 11.17 -10.47 15.62
CA GLN A 172 12.51 -10.30 15.04
C GLN A 172 13.33 -9.24 15.77
N TRP A 173 12.77 -8.07 16.03
CA TRP A 173 13.47 -6.92 16.61
C TRP A 173 13.31 -6.79 18.13
N GLN A 174 12.42 -7.54 18.75
CA GLN A 174 12.20 -7.62 20.20
C GLN A 174 12.07 -6.23 20.87
N ALA A 175 13.02 -5.91 21.78
CA ALA A 175 13.04 -4.63 22.48
C ALA A 175 13.45 -3.43 21.58
N ARG A 176 13.93 -3.68 20.38
CA ARG A 176 14.34 -2.64 19.42
C ARG A 176 13.16 -2.03 18.66
N VAL A 177 11.97 -2.62 18.70
CA VAL A 177 10.80 -2.08 18.04
C VAL A 177 9.68 -1.76 19.03
N THR A 178 9.05 -0.61 18.84
CA THR A 178 7.75 -0.23 19.40
C THR A 178 6.70 -0.35 18.27
N THR A 179 5.57 -0.97 18.60
CA THR A 179 4.46 -1.20 17.67
C THR A 179 3.17 -0.69 18.26
#